data_7ada705c4671ce72a49841a783bfa97f
#
_entry.id   7ada705c4671ce72a49841a783bfa97f
#
_cell.length_a   1.000
_cell.length_b   1.000
_cell.length_c   1.000
_cell.angle_alpha   90.00
_cell.angle_beta   90.00
_cell.angle_gamma   90.00
#
_symmetry.space_group_name_H-M   'P 1'
#
loop_
_entity.id
_entity.type
_entity.pdbx_description
1 polymer ?
#
loop_
_entity_poly.entity_id
_entity_poly.type
_entity_poly.pdbx_seq_one_letter_code
_entity_poly.pdbx_strand_id
1 'polypeptide(L)'
;MNQINSARVFISSTGQESLVELRRILADRLSGAGHLPLLFEHNFGMWTNDLLRDCLAKVDESDVFILFISNKCGSYTQVDPNKTVTYAEYYRARKGKKIIIPFIEEHIFKFFLNHIAPQLRHQINSYVKEYDRYPDSTYTVLKDWFQQLEISNPVLFEQIEETRVDLFNWAFIYDVYVNEPWTYNVKLANVEKACEFVLESLSEVIRKVSPFFQDLDAIQELLANGDQMRESLRAANRFHACLKDGGLDTLELLEVLRGYMKGRDVPHSNSPLDEDIVNRLSDCEAICLYKRDQDYLRLLECVGDSDPTYEFMINDENSYVAETYRQNNDSVENIFYNEEKKKLYLTKKLGDLVISLHYRLLKEDWSEKRVQSYEKQLLTAIMKERRQFDFAADILGGLLNGKK
;
A
#
# COMPACT_ATOMS: atom_id res chain seq x y z
N MET A 1 23.87 10.35 28.62
CA MET A 1 23.04 9.23 29.08
C MET A 1 21.86 9.12 28.11
N ASN A 2 21.85 8.11 27.27
CA ASN A 2 20.67 7.84 26.44
C ASN A 2 19.55 7.43 27.39
N GLN A 3 18.46 8.20 27.44
CA GLN A 3 17.25 7.77 28.13
C GLN A 3 16.78 6.48 27.46
N ILE A 4 16.81 5.39 28.20
CA ILE A 4 16.15 4.14 27.77
C ILE A 4 14.65 4.46 27.82
N ASN A 5 14.04 4.68 26.67
CA ASN A 5 12.60 4.89 26.59
C ASN A 5 11.92 3.55 26.84
N SER A 6 11.05 3.51 27.84
CA SER A 6 10.19 2.35 28.13
C SER A 6 9.26 2.10 26.96
N ALA A 7 9.09 0.84 26.54
CA ALA A 7 8.14 0.48 25.51
C ALA A 7 6.70 0.79 25.98
N ARG A 8 5.93 1.44 25.13
CA ARG A 8 4.53 1.80 25.37
C ARG A 8 3.64 0.68 24.89
N VAL A 9 2.93 0.06 25.80
CA VAL A 9 2.10 -1.12 25.54
C VAL A 9 0.63 -0.76 25.70
N PHE A 10 -0.10 -0.67 24.57
CA PHE A 10 -1.53 -0.46 24.60
C PHE A 10 -2.26 -1.77 24.87
N ILE A 11 -3.17 -1.77 25.85
CA ILE A 11 -3.95 -2.94 26.24
C ILE A 11 -5.41 -2.71 25.84
N SER A 12 -5.81 -3.31 24.73
CA SER A 12 -7.16 -3.25 24.18
C SER A 12 -7.98 -4.46 24.61
N SER A 13 -9.19 -4.25 25.03
CA SER A 13 -10.18 -5.31 25.23
C SER A 13 -11.59 -4.73 25.23
N THR A 14 -12.59 -5.63 25.15
CA THR A 14 -13.98 -5.24 25.40
C THR A 14 -14.18 -4.86 26.86
N GLY A 15 -15.14 -3.97 27.15
CA GLY A 15 -15.40 -3.41 28.47
C GLY A 15 -16.09 -4.37 29.48
N GLN A 16 -15.75 -5.64 29.47
CA GLN A 16 -16.30 -6.64 30.43
C GLN A 16 -15.61 -6.54 31.77
N GLU A 17 -16.35 -6.71 32.88
CA GLU A 17 -15.79 -6.65 34.23
C GLU A 17 -14.61 -7.62 34.44
N SER A 18 -14.73 -8.85 33.94
CA SER A 18 -13.64 -9.85 34.02
C SER A 18 -12.36 -9.42 33.33
N LEU A 19 -12.47 -8.64 32.26
CA LEU A 19 -11.31 -8.12 31.50
C LEU A 19 -10.75 -6.83 32.09
N VAL A 20 -11.54 -6.08 32.88
CA VAL A 20 -11.05 -4.89 33.62
C VAL A 20 -9.98 -5.29 34.61
N GLU A 21 -10.26 -6.31 35.42
CA GLU A 21 -9.29 -6.81 36.43
C GLU A 21 -8.03 -7.38 35.75
N LEU A 22 -8.19 -8.14 34.67
CA LEU A 22 -7.07 -8.65 33.88
C LEU A 22 -6.17 -7.51 33.38
N ARG A 23 -6.78 -6.46 32.77
CA ARG A 23 -6.03 -5.30 32.26
C ARG A 23 -5.26 -4.59 33.40
N ARG A 24 -5.92 -4.38 34.53
CA ARG A 24 -5.31 -3.71 35.70
C ARG A 24 -4.08 -4.47 36.19
N ILE A 25 -4.20 -5.77 36.45
CA ILE A 25 -3.09 -6.59 36.92
C ILE A 25 -1.97 -6.67 35.88
N LEU A 26 -2.31 -6.82 34.61
CA LEU A 26 -1.32 -6.83 33.55
C LEU A 26 -0.56 -5.50 33.46
N ALA A 27 -1.25 -4.38 33.60
CA ALA A 27 -0.63 -3.06 33.58
C ALA A 27 0.35 -2.87 34.75
N ASP A 28 -0.04 -3.31 35.96
CA ASP A 28 0.84 -3.27 37.12
C ASP A 28 2.11 -4.10 36.89
N ARG A 29 1.98 -5.29 36.34
CA ARG A 29 3.12 -6.16 36.00
C ARG A 29 4.01 -5.58 34.88
N LEU A 30 3.43 -5.03 33.83
CA LEU A 30 4.18 -4.37 32.79
C LEU A 30 4.95 -3.16 33.31
N SER A 31 4.33 -2.35 34.19
CA SER A 31 4.99 -1.23 34.83
C SER A 31 6.16 -1.71 35.74
N GLY A 32 5.96 -2.78 36.46
CA GLY A 32 7.01 -3.42 37.28
C GLY A 32 8.17 -3.97 36.42
N ALA A 33 7.90 -4.35 35.17
CA ALA A 33 8.90 -4.79 34.21
C ALA A 33 9.57 -3.63 33.42
N GLY A 34 9.23 -2.38 33.72
CA GLY A 34 9.83 -1.19 33.10
C GLY A 34 9.14 -0.75 31.79
N HIS A 35 7.96 -1.27 31.46
CA HIS A 35 7.15 -0.82 30.33
C HIS A 35 6.17 0.28 30.77
N LEU A 36 5.64 1.01 29.80
CA LEU A 36 4.59 2.01 30.00
C LEU A 36 3.25 1.46 29.46
N PRO A 37 2.38 0.90 30.30
CA PRO A 37 1.08 0.45 29.88
C PRO A 37 0.16 1.64 29.57
N LEU A 38 -0.58 1.56 28.47
CA LEU A 38 -1.61 2.52 28.07
C LEU A 38 -2.97 1.84 28.18
N LEU A 39 -3.78 2.33 29.10
CA LEU A 39 -5.11 1.80 29.41
C LEU A 39 -6.13 2.90 29.32
N PHE A 40 -7.29 2.56 28.81
CA PHE A 40 -8.43 3.45 28.71
C PHE A 40 -8.80 4.07 30.08
N GLU A 41 -8.75 3.29 31.16
CA GLU A 41 -9.20 3.71 32.49
C GLU A 41 -8.20 4.61 33.24
N HIS A 42 -6.92 4.64 32.85
CA HIS A 42 -5.89 5.26 33.72
C HIS A 42 -5.02 6.32 33.05
N ASN A 43 -4.82 6.29 31.74
CA ASN A 43 -3.74 7.05 31.11
C ASN A 43 -4.22 8.06 30.05
N PHE A 44 -5.51 8.37 29.98
CA PHE A 44 -6.07 9.18 28.91
C PHE A 44 -6.09 10.70 29.17
N GLY A 45 -5.66 11.15 30.36
CA GLY A 45 -5.60 12.57 30.68
C GLY A 45 -6.97 13.24 30.73
N MET A 46 -7.07 14.53 30.35
CA MET A 46 -8.33 15.20 30.18
C MET A 46 -9.03 14.68 28.93
N TRP A 47 -10.27 14.21 29.09
CA TRP A 47 -11.12 13.71 28.02
C TRP A 47 -11.51 14.82 27.07
N THR A 48 -11.35 14.58 25.78
CA THR A 48 -12.03 15.36 24.75
C THR A 48 -13.47 14.84 24.59
N ASN A 49 -14.33 15.61 23.89
CA ASN A 49 -15.67 15.14 23.59
C ASN A 49 -15.71 13.98 22.58
N ASP A 50 -14.56 13.54 22.06
CA ASP A 50 -14.44 12.45 21.08
C ASP A 50 -13.57 11.33 21.64
N LEU A 51 -14.21 10.44 22.40
CA LEU A 51 -13.60 9.29 23.06
C LEU A 51 -12.87 8.35 22.10
N LEU A 52 -13.44 8.09 20.94
CA LEU A 52 -12.84 7.23 19.91
C LEU A 52 -11.53 7.83 19.40
N ARG A 53 -11.52 9.12 19.14
CA ARG A 53 -10.33 9.82 18.68
C ARG A 53 -9.19 9.73 19.70
N ASP A 54 -9.50 9.90 20.98
CA ASP A 54 -8.53 9.82 22.07
C ASP A 54 -7.95 8.40 22.18
N CYS A 55 -8.79 7.36 22.07
CA CYS A 55 -8.33 5.97 22.02
C CYS A 55 -7.39 5.72 20.85
N LEU A 56 -7.76 6.14 19.64
CA LEU A 56 -6.95 5.93 18.45
C LEU A 56 -5.62 6.70 18.52
N ALA A 57 -5.59 7.89 19.12
CA ALA A 57 -4.35 8.63 19.34
C ALA A 57 -3.40 7.86 20.27
N LYS A 58 -3.92 7.21 21.32
CA LYS A 58 -3.10 6.37 22.21
C LYS A 58 -2.60 5.10 21.55
N VAL A 59 -3.38 4.51 20.65
CA VAL A 59 -2.90 3.43 19.77
C VAL A 59 -1.72 3.91 18.91
N ASP A 60 -1.80 5.10 18.32
CA ASP A 60 -0.72 5.66 17.53
C ASP A 60 0.58 5.87 18.33
N GLU A 61 0.45 6.29 19.61
CA GLU A 61 1.58 6.47 20.52
C GLU A 61 2.21 5.15 20.98
N SER A 62 1.52 4.01 20.88
CA SER A 62 2.01 2.73 21.38
C SER A 62 3.07 2.10 20.48
N ASP A 63 3.92 1.26 21.06
CA ASP A 63 4.91 0.43 20.35
C ASP A 63 4.38 -1.00 20.17
N VAL A 64 3.66 -1.51 21.16
CA VAL A 64 3.04 -2.84 21.20
C VAL A 64 1.55 -2.69 21.50
N PHE A 65 0.74 -3.51 20.85
CA PHE A 65 -0.71 -3.57 21.02
C PHE A 65 -1.13 -4.97 21.46
N ILE A 66 -1.56 -5.09 22.71
CA ILE A 66 -2.12 -6.31 23.27
C ILE A 66 -3.64 -6.28 23.12
N LEU A 67 -4.21 -7.33 22.57
CA LEU A 67 -5.64 -7.43 22.28
C LEU A 67 -6.25 -8.64 22.99
N PHE A 68 -7.27 -8.40 23.81
CA PHE A 68 -8.08 -9.48 24.39
C PHE A 68 -9.44 -9.55 23.74
N ILE A 69 -9.80 -10.73 23.22
CA ILE A 69 -11.12 -11.01 22.63
C ILE A 69 -11.83 -12.09 23.45
N SER A 70 -13.02 -11.76 23.95
CA SER A 70 -13.92 -12.68 24.65
C SER A 70 -15.29 -12.72 23.94
N ASN A 71 -16.36 -13.04 24.67
CA ASN A 71 -17.71 -13.23 24.10
C ASN A 71 -18.41 -11.92 23.68
N LYS A 72 -18.05 -10.75 24.25
CA LYS A 72 -18.67 -9.46 23.91
C LYS A 72 -17.78 -8.64 22.98
N CYS A 73 -18.39 -7.95 22.02
CA CYS A 73 -17.66 -7.10 21.05
C CYS A 73 -17.38 -5.68 21.53
N GLY A 74 -17.95 -5.29 22.68
CA GLY A 74 -17.87 -3.92 23.18
C GLY A 74 -18.84 -2.97 22.49
N SER A 75 -18.64 -1.66 22.69
CA SER A 75 -19.50 -0.62 22.14
C SER A 75 -19.24 -0.38 20.65
N TYR A 76 -20.29 -0.23 19.88
CA TYR A 76 -20.19 0.22 18.49
C TYR A 76 -19.79 1.68 18.41
N THR A 77 -19.07 2.05 17.35
CA THR A 77 -18.69 3.44 17.13
C THR A 77 -19.89 4.25 16.63
N GLN A 78 -19.93 5.54 16.96
CA GLN A 78 -20.96 6.44 16.44
C GLN A 78 -20.74 6.79 14.96
N VAL A 79 -19.49 6.70 14.49
CA VAL A 79 -19.07 7.06 13.12
C VAL A 79 -19.38 5.93 12.13
N ASP A 80 -19.24 4.69 12.56
CA ASP A 80 -19.53 3.49 11.74
C ASP A 80 -20.22 2.45 12.62
N PRO A 81 -21.56 2.31 12.51
CA PRO A 81 -22.34 1.39 13.34
C PRO A 81 -22.05 -0.08 13.06
N ASN A 82 -21.26 -0.39 12.04
CA ASN A 82 -20.79 -1.75 11.74
C ASN A 82 -19.41 -2.05 12.32
N LYS A 83 -18.84 -1.15 13.13
CA LYS A 83 -17.53 -1.33 13.77
C LYS A 83 -17.60 -1.02 15.25
N THR A 84 -16.93 -1.84 16.05
CA THR A 84 -16.77 -1.57 17.49
C THR A 84 -15.52 -0.74 17.74
N VAL A 85 -15.46 -0.09 18.92
CA VAL A 85 -14.28 0.69 19.35
C VAL A 85 -13.03 -0.20 19.37
N THR A 86 -13.12 -1.38 19.96
CA THR A 86 -12.00 -2.34 20.06
C THR A 86 -11.53 -2.78 18.65
N TYR A 87 -12.44 -2.99 17.72
CA TYR A 87 -12.08 -3.30 16.32
C TYR A 87 -11.40 -2.10 15.64
N ALA A 88 -11.87 -0.88 15.88
CA ALA A 88 -11.25 0.32 15.33
C ALA A 88 -9.82 0.53 15.86
N GLU A 89 -9.59 0.25 17.16
CA GLU A 89 -8.26 0.26 17.78
C GLU A 89 -7.33 -0.78 17.13
N TYR A 90 -7.80 -2.01 16.97
CA TYR A 90 -7.06 -3.07 16.27
C TYR A 90 -6.71 -2.66 14.82
N TYR A 91 -7.69 -2.18 14.07
CA TYR A 91 -7.47 -1.74 12.70
C TYR A 91 -6.45 -0.59 12.61
N ARG A 92 -6.52 0.34 13.59
CA ARG A 92 -5.54 1.44 13.69
C ARG A 92 -4.14 0.94 14.00
N ALA A 93 -3.99 0.02 14.96
CA ALA A 93 -2.72 -0.60 15.30
C ALA A 93 -2.11 -1.32 14.09
N ARG A 94 -2.92 -2.07 13.35
CA ARG A 94 -2.49 -2.79 12.14
C ARG A 94 -2.05 -1.85 11.03
N LYS A 95 -2.83 -0.79 10.75
CA LYS A 95 -2.48 0.24 9.78
C LYS A 95 -1.18 0.96 10.17
N GLY A 96 -0.97 1.19 11.46
CA GLY A 96 0.25 1.76 12.04
C GLY A 96 1.42 0.78 12.12
N LYS A 97 1.26 -0.48 11.64
CA LYS A 97 2.30 -1.54 11.67
C LYS A 97 2.85 -1.79 13.07
N LYS A 98 2.00 -1.72 14.09
CA LYS A 98 2.38 -2.02 15.48
C LYS A 98 2.62 -3.52 15.64
N ILE A 99 3.38 -3.90 16.67
CA ILE A 99 3.46 -5.31 17.10
C ILE A 99 2.15 -5.65 17.78
N ILE A 100 1.34 -6.50 17.14
CA ILE A 100 0.02 -6.90 17.66
C ILE A 100 0.12 -8.30 18.23
N ILE A 101 -0.32 -8.47 19.49
CA ILE A 101 -0.33 -9.75 20.18
C ILE A 101 -1.76 -10.04 20.67
N PRO A 102 -2.56 -10.79 19.89
CA PRO A 102 -3.93 -11.09 20.22
C PRO A 102 -4.05 -12.34 21.10
N PHE A 103 -4.89 -12.24 22.12
CA PHE A 103 -5.28 -13.30 23.03
C PHE A 103 -6.79 -13.50 22.95
N ILE A 104 -7.21 -14.69 22.58
CA ILE A 104 -8.62 -15.06 22.42
C ILE A 104 -8.97 -16.07 23.51
N GLU A 105 -10.17 -15.91 24.11
CA GLU A 105 -10.68 -16.88 25.10
C GLU A 105 -10.68 -18.31 24.52
N GLU A 106 -10.10 -19.27 25.24
CA GLU A 106 -9.75 -20.59 24.72
C GLU A 106 -10.94 -21.34 24.11
N HIS A 107 -12.09 -21.40 24.80
CA HIS A 107 -13.26 -22.12 24.31
C HIS A 107 -13.88 -21.47 23.07
N ILE A 108 -13.83 -20.13 23.00
CA ILE A 108 -14.32 -19.36 21.83
C ILE A 108 -13.44 -19.65 20.63
N PHE A 109 -12.12 -19.61 20.81
CA PHE A 109 -11.19 -19.84 19.70
C PHE A 109 -11.25 -21.28 19.17
N LYS A 110 -11.41 -22.26 20.05
CA LYS A 110 -11.63 -23.66 19.65
C LYS A 110 -12.91 -23.83 18.83
N PHE A 111 -14.02 -23.23 19.30
CA PHE A 111 -15.28 -23.27 18.56
C PHE A 111 -15.16 -22.56 17.21
N PHE A 112 -14.53 -21.39 17.18
CA PHE A 112 -14.25 -20.65 15.96
C PHE A 112 -13.50 -21.49 14.91
N LEU A 113 -12.39 -22.12 15.30
CA LEU A 113 -11.58 -22.92 14.38
C LEU A 113 -12.36 -24.12 13.80
N ASN A 114 -13.19 -24.76 14.60
CA ASN A 114 -13.91 -25.96 14.21
C ASN A 114 -15.17 -25.65 13.38
N HIS A 115 -15.87 -24.57 13.65
CA HIS A 115 -17.21 -24.32 13.12
C HIS A 115 -17.35 -23.07 12.29
N ILE A 116 -16.70 -21.96 12.68
CA ILE A 116 -16.89 -20.65 12.05
C ILE A 116 -15.88 -20.40 10.92
N ALA A 117 -14.59 -20.58 11.19
CA ALA A 117 -13.53 -20.23 10.24
C ALA A 117 -13.64 -20.94 8.88
N PRO A 118 -13.96 -22.27 8.80
CA PRO A 118 -14.12 -22.93 7.51
C PRO A 118 -15.29 -22.37 6.71
N GLN A 119 -16.42 -22.09 7.37
CA GLN A 119 -17.62 -21.57 6.73
C GLN A 119 -17.39 -20.16 6.21
N LEU A 120 -16.86 -19.28 7.07
CA LEU A 120 -16.60 -17.90 6.71
C LEU A 120 -15.58 -17.77 5.57
N ARG A 121 -14.55 -18.62 5.57
CA ARG A 121 -13.61 -18.71 4.44
C ARG A 121 -14.31 -19.11 3.14
N HIS A 122 -15.24 -20.07 3.21
CA HIS A 122 -16.03 -20.50 2.06
C HIS A 122 -16.89 -19.34 1.52
N GLN A 123 -17.61 -18.63 2.40
CA GLN A 123 -18.45 -17.51 2.02
C GLN A 123 -17.65 -16.36 1.39
N ILE A 124 -16.50 -16.01 1.97
CA ILE A 124 -15.60 -14.97 1.42
C ILE A 124 -15.09 -15.39 0.03
N ASN A 125 -14.67 -16.64 -0.13
CA ASN A 125 -14.22 -17.14 -1.44
C ASN A 125 -15.34 -17.14 -2.49
N SER A 126 -16.57 -17.43 -2.09
CA SER A 126 -17.74 -17.36 -2.97
C SER A 126 -18.02 -15.91 -3.37
N TYR A 127 -17.97 -14.98 -2.42
CA TYR A 127 -18.10 -13.55 -2.68
C TYR A 127 -17.04 -13.06 -3.68
N VAL A 128 -15.77 -13.42 -3.47
CA VAL A 128 -14.67 -13.02 -4.38
C VAL A 128 -14.89 -13.59 -5.80
N LYS A 129 -15.38 -14.81 -5.93
CA LYS A 129 -15.68 -15.43 -7.24
C LYS A 129 -16.83 -14.72 -7.96
N GLU A 130 -17.84 -14.26 -7.21
CA GLU A 130 -19.03 -13.62 -7.77
C GLU A 130 -18.76 -12.17 -8.17
N TYR A 131 -18.03 -11.40 -7.32
CA TYR A 131 -17.86 -9.95 -7.49
C TYR A 131 -16.45 -9.54 -7.97
N ASP A 132 -15.52 -10.50 -8.12
CA ASP A 132 -14.09 -10.27 -8.47
C ASP A 132 -13.39 -9.22 -7.56
N ARG A 133 -13.87 -9.14 -6.32
CA ARG A 133 -13.31 -8.28 -5.28
C ARG A 133 -13.51 -8.87 -3.89
N TYR A 134 -12.66 -8.47 -2.93
CA TYR A 134 -12.91 -8.78 -1.52
C TYR A 134 -14.08 -7.98 -0.96
N PRO A 135 -14.83 -8.52 0.02
CA PRO A 135 -15.89 -7.80 0.71
C PRO A 135 -15.30 -6.61 1.50
N ASP A 136 -16.09 -5.52 1.60
CA ASP A 136 -15.69 -4.34 2.36
C ASP A 136 -15.60 -4.62 3.88
N SER A 137 -16.33 -5.63 4.34
CA SER A 137 -16.33 -6.07 5.74
C SER A 137 -16.61 -7.58 5.84
N THR A 138 -15.77 -8.29 6.57
CA THR A 138 -16.00 -9.69 6.96
C THR A 138 -17.32 -9.85 7.70
N TYR A 139 -17.70 -8.86 8.53
CA TYR A 139 -18.94 -8.90 9.29
C TYR A 139 -20.19 -8.91 8.40
N THR A 140 -20.19 -8.19 7.30
CA THR A 140 -21.34 -8.20 6.36
C THR A 140 -21.55 -9.61 5.80
N VAL A 141 -20.50 -10.25 5.33
CA VAL A 141 -20.57 -11.63 4.79
C VAL A 141 -21.02 -12.63 5.88
N LEU A 142 -20.49 -12.48 7.08
CA LEU A 142 -20.89 -13.31 8.21
C LEU A 142 -22.38 -13.13 8.56
N LYS A 143 -22.86 -11.90 8.59
CA LYS A 143 -24.27 -11.58 8.92
C LYS A 143 -25.22 -12.20 7.88
N ASP A 144 -24.91 -12.07 6.61
CA ASP A 144 -25.73 -12.64 5.53
C ASP A 144 -25.76 -14.17 5.61
N TRP A 145 -24.62 -14.80 5.85
CA TRP A 145 -24.53 -16.23 6.07
C TRP A 145 -25.31 -16.68 7.31
N PHE A 146 -25.17 -15.96 8.43
CA PHE A 146 -25.82 -16.31 9.69
C PHE A 146 -27.34 -16.23 9.58
N GLN A 147 -27.89 -15.25 8.86
CA GLN A 147 -29.33 -15.14 8.59
C GLN A 147 -29.87 -16.35 7.81
N GLN A 148 -29.07 -16.93 6.92
CA GLN A 148 -29.45 -18.11 6.14
C GLN A 148 -29.25 -19.41 6.95
N LEU A 149 -28.38 -19.40 7.96
CA LEU A 149 -27.99 -20.59 8.71
C LEU A 149 -29.14 -21.16 9.52
N GLU A 150 -30.04 -20.33 10.06
CA GLU A 150 -31.22 -20.78 10.81
C GLU A 150 -32.08 -21.77 10.00
N ILE A 151 -32.17 -21.55 8.68
CA ILE A 151 -32.94 -22.39 7.77
C ILE A 151 -32.09 -23.54 7.23
N SER A 152 -30.84 -23.28 6.84
CA SER A 152 -30.00 -24.24 6.13
C SER A 152 -29.31 -25.26 7.06
N ASN A 153 -29.01 -24.86 8.30
CA ASN A 153 -28.40 -25.74 9.30
C ASN A 153 -28.77 -25.29 10.71
N PRO A 154 -30.01 -25.56 11.17
CA PRO A 154 -30.51 -25.10 12.47
C PRO A 154 -29.67 -25.64 13.65
N VAL A 155 -29.07 -26.82 13.52
CA VAL A 155 -28.22 -27.39 14.59
C VAL A 155 -27.00 -26.53 14.82
N LEU A 156 -26.29 -26.12 13.76
CA LEU A 156 -25.14 -25.24 13.88
C LEU A 156 -25.54 -23.83 14.36
N PHE A 157 -26.70 -23.36 13.90
CA PHE A 157 -27.24 -22.08 14.37
C PHE A 157 -27.45 -22.08 15.89
N GLU A 158 -28.13 -23.09 16.45
CA GLU A 158 -28.31 -23.24 17.88
C GLU A 158 -26.98 -23.35 18.63
N GLN A 159 -26.03 -24.12 18.13
CA GLN A 159 -24.70 -24.22 18.73
C GLN A 159 -23.97 -22.88 18.80
N ILE A 160 -24.08 -22.04 17.76
CA ILE A 160 -23.48 -20.69 17.77
C ILE A 160 -24.18 -19.81 18.80
N GLU A 161 -25.51 -19.81 18.87
CA GLU A 161 -26.29 -19.06 19.86
C GLU A 161 -25.95 -19.47 21.29
N GLU A 162 -25.77 -20.77 21.55
CA GLU A 162 -25.39 -21.31 22.86
C GLU A 162 -24.03 -20.79 23.35
N THR A 163 -23.13 -20.42 22.46
CA THR A 163 -21.83 -19.83 22.82
C THR A 163 -21.97 -18.48 23.50
N ARG A 164 -23.08 -17.77 23.28
CA ARG A 164 -23.34 -16.40 23.74
C ARG A 164 -22.26 -15.38 23.33
N VAL A 165 -21.58 -15.68 22.21
CA VAL A 165 -20.61 -14.79 21.59
C VAL A 165 -21.34 -13.85 20.64
N ASP A 166 -21.09 -12.55 20.77
CA ASP A 166 -21.67 -11.57 19.88
C ASP A 166 -21.27 -11.84 18.42
N LEU A 167 -22.23 -11.78 17.51
CA LEU A 167 -22.00 -12.13 16.09
C LEU A 167 -20.81 -11.39 15.49
N PHE A 168 -20.64 -10.11 15.83
CA PHE A 168 -19.50 -9.31 15.38
C PHE A 168 -18.15 -9.93 15.75
N ASN A 169 -18.05 -10.54 16.94
CA ASN A 169 -16.78 -11.11 17.40
C ASN A 169 -16.29 -12.26 16.54
N TRP A 170 -17.16 -13.04 15.91
CA TRP A 170 -16.73 -14.09 14.99
C TRP A 170 -16.03 -13.52 13.77
N ALA A 171 -16.54 -12.41 13.20
CA ALA A 171 -15.86 -11.70 12.11
C ALA A 171 -14.55 -11.06 12.58
N PHE A 172 -14.54 -10.48 13.78
CA PHE A 172 -13.34 -9.89 14.36
C PHE A 172 -12.24 -10.94 14.59
N ILE A 173 -12.59 -12.08 15.18
CA ILE A 173 -11.66 -13.21 15.36
C ILE A 173 -11.12 -13.70 14.03
N TYR A 174 -11.96 -13.76 12.97
CA TYR A 174 -11.52 -14.16 11.65
C TYR A 174 -10.50 -13.16 11.08
N ASP A 175 -10.76 -11.86 11.17
CA ASP A 175 -9.85 -10.84 10.69
C ASP A 175 -8.51 -10.88 11.43
N VAL A 176 -8.53 -11.10 12.76
CA VAL A 176 -7.31 -11.29 13.54
C VAL A 176 -6.58 -12.56 13.12
N TYR A 177 -7.28 -13.68 13.04
CA TYR A 177 -6.70 -14.99 12.71
C TYR A 177 -6.02 -15.03 11.33
N VAL A 178 -6.59 -14.32 10.35
CA VAL A 178 -6.05 -14.29 8.98
C VAL A 178 -4.88 -13.31 8.85
N ASN A 179 -4.88 -12.26 9.64
CA ASN A 179 -3.94 -11.16 9.46
C ASN A 179 -2.77 -11.15 10.44
N GLU A 180 -2.92 -11.80 11.62
CA GLU A 180 -1.88 -11.76 12.65
C GLU A 180 -1.11 -13.07 12.67
N PRO A 181 0.24 -13.03 12.63
CA PRO A 181 1.06 -14.24 12.60
C PRO A 181 1.05 -15.00 13.94
N TRP A 182 0.73 -14.33 15.03
CA TRP A 182 0.69 -14.88 16.38
C TRP A 182 -0.66 -14.61 17.03
N THR A 183 -1.53 -15.62 17.05
CA THR A 183 -2.81 -15.57 17.74
C THR A 183 -2.81 -16.63 18.84
N TYR A 184 -2.94 -16.20 20.08
CA TYR A 184 -2.88 -17.05 21.25
C TYR A 184 -4.29 -17.35 21.79
N ASN A 185 -4.50 -18.58 22.26
CA ASN A 185 -5.67 -18.94 23.04
C ASN A 185 -5.31 -18.96 24.53
N VAL A 186 -6.17 -18.41 25.37
CA VAL A 186 -5.92 -18.30 26.79
C VAL A 186 -7.22 -18.37 27.60
N LYS A 187 -7.17 -18.95 28.80
CA LYS A 187 -8.28 -18.92 29.75
C LYS A 187 -8.28 -17.60 30.50
N LEU A 188 -9.03 -16.62 29.99
CA LEU A 188 -9.08 -15.28 30.60
C LEU A 188 -9.67 -15.25 32.01
N ALA A 189 -10.51 -16.23 32.37
CA ALA A 189 -11.05 -16.36 33.71
C ALA A 189 -9.97 -16.59 34.80
N ASN A 190 -8.80 -17.14 34.44
CA ASN A 190 -7.68 -17.28 35.38
C ASN A 190 -6.69 -16.12 35.13
N VAL A 191 -6.99 -14.97 35.76
CA VAL A 191 -6.27 -13.71 35.52
C VAL A 191 -4.76 -13.85 35.78
N GLU A 192 -4.33 -14.53 36.86
CA GLU A 192 -2.90 -14.69 37.16
C GLU A 192 -2.16 -15.44 36.07
N LYS A 193 -2.67 -16.59 35.66
CA LYS A 193 -2.07 -17.40 34.59
C LYS A 193 -2.16 -16.71 33.25
N ALA A 194 -3.25 -15.96 32.97
CA ALA A 194 -3.37 -15.19 31.75
C ALA A 194 -2.30 -14.10 31.70
N CYS A 195 -2.07 -13.37 32.80
CA CYS A 195 -1.00 -12.36 32.83
C CYS A 195 0.39 -12.97 32.66
N GLU A 196 0.69 -14.10 33.32
CA GLU A 196 1.96 -14.83 33.15
C GLU A 196 2.16 -15.20 31.69
N PHE A 197 1.15 -15.80 31.04
CA PHE A 197 1.21 -16.20 29.63
C PHE A 197 1.40 -15.02 28.71
N VAL A 198 0.77 -13.88 28.98
CA VAL A 198 0.97 -12.65 28.19
C VAL A 198 2.41 -12.16 28.28
N LEU A 199 2.99 -12.13 29.46
CA LEU A 199 4.38 -11.70 29.68
C LEU A 199 5.38 -12.67 29.02
N GLU A 200 5.14 -13.97 29.12
CA GLU A 200 5.94 -15.00 28.44
C GLU A 200 5.86 -14.83 26.91
N SER A 201 4.63 -14.63 26.38
CA SER A 201 4.41 -14.41 24.94
C SER A 201 5.10 -13.13 24.44
N LEU A 202 5.03 -12.04 25.20
CA LEU A 202 5.73 -10.79 24.89
C LEU A 202 7.25 -11.02 24.88
N SER A 203 7.79 -11.73 25.86
CA SER A 203 9.22 -12.08 25.92
C SER A 203 9.64 -12.96 24.76
N GLU A 204 8.79 -13.92 24.34
CA GLU A 204 9.04 -14.76 23.18
C GLU A 204 9.07 -13.94 21.88
N VAL A 205 8.13 -13.02 21.70
CA VAL A 205 8.10 -12.12 20.55
C VAL A 205 9.37 -11.27 20.51
N ILE A 206 9.74 -10.64 21.64
CA ILE A 206 10.98 -9.84 21.74
C ILE A 206 12.20 -10.70 21.38
N ARG A 207 12.29 -11.91 21.90
CA ARG A 207 13.40 -12.84 21.59
C ARG A 207 13.46 -13.21 20.12
N LYS A 208 12.31 -13.44 19.46
CA LYS A 208 12.25 -13.78 18.04
C LYS A 208 12.58 -12.58 17.13
N VAL A 209 12.24 -11.38 17.56
CA VAL A 209 12.47 -10.14 16.78
C VAL A 209 13.87 -9.55 17.04
N SER A 210 14.46 -9.82 18.23
CA SER A 210 15.77 -9.29 18.62
C SER A 210 16.90 -9.52 17.60
N PRO A 211 17.05 -10.68 16.94
CA PRO A 211 18.07 -10.86 15.90
C PRO A 211 17.92 -9.91 14.72
N PHE A 212 16.68 -9.53 14.39
CA PHE A 212 16.42 -8.61 13.28
C PHE A 212 16.80 -7.15 13.56
N PHE A 213 16.88 -6.77 14.86
CA PHE A 213 17.33 -5.42 15.21
C PHE A 213 18.81 -5.20 14.96
N GLN A 214 19.63 -6.25 14.97
CA GLN A 214 21.06 -6.14 14.67
C GLN A 214 21.30 -5.86 13.18
N ASP A 215 20.41 -6.33 12.32
CA ASP A 215 20.51 -6.19 10.88
C ASP A 215 19.41 -5.28 10.28
N LEU A 216 18.78 -4.44 11.13
CA LEU A 216 17.60 -3.65 10.73
C LEU A 216 17.87 -2.77 9.50
N ASP A 217 19.02 -2.10 9.47
CA ASP A 217 19.41 -1.23 8.36
C ASP A 217 19.62 -2.05 7.07
N ALA A 218 20.27 -3.21 7.17
CA ALA A 218 20.46 -4.12 6.05
C ALA A 218 19.12 -4.72 5.57
N ILE A 219 18.21 -5.05 6.49
CA ILE A 219 16.86 -5.54 6.15
C ILE A 219 16.04 -4.45 5.48
N GLN A 220 16.07 -3.21 5.97
CA GLN A 220 15.38 -2.08 5.35
C GLN A 220 15.92 -1.80 3.96
N GLU A 221 17.24 -1.85 3.77
CA GLU A 221 17.86 -1.73 2.46
C GLU A 221 17.47 -2.87 1.52
N LEU A 222 17.48 -4.12 2.01
CA LEU A 222 17.04 -5.29 1.23
C LEU A 222 15.56 -5.22 0.85
N LEU A 223 14.68 -4.75 1.74
CA LEU A 223 13.26 -4.58 1.44
C LEU A 223 13.04 -3.48 0.40
N ALA A 224 13.68 -2.33 0.57
CA ALA A 224 13.61 -1.23 -0.39
C ALA A 224 14.16 -1.64 -1.76
N ASN A 225 15.30 -2.35 -1.80
CA ASN A 225 15.90 -2.83 -3.04
C ASN A 225 15.17 -4.06 -3.61
N GLY A 226 14.58 -4.91 -2.77
CA GLY A 226 13.87 -6.12 -3.19
C GLY A 226 12.64 -5.85 -4.04
N ASP A 227 11.83 -4.88 -3.66
CA ASP A 227 10.67 -4.49 -4.44
C ASP A 227 11.07 -3.83 -5.77
N GLN A 228 12.07 -2.94 -5.74
CA GLN A 228 12.64 -2.35 -6.94
C GLN A 228 13.26 -3.40 -7.87
N MET A 229 13.99 -4.36 -7.33
CA MET A 229 14.59 -5.44 -8.11
C MET A 229 13.51 -6.35 -8.73
N ARG A 230 12.46 -6.66 -8.02
CA ARG A 230 11.32 -7.45 -8.51
C ARG A 230 10.59 -6.74 -9.66
N GLU A 231 10.36 -5.43 -9.53
CA GLU A 231 9.77 -4.63 -10.59
C GLU A 231 10.69 -4.52 -11.80
N SER A 232 11.99 -4.30 -11.58
CA SER A 232 12.98 -4.26 -12.66
C SER A 232 13.09 -5.59 -13.40
N LEU A 233 13.07 -6.73 -12.69
CA LEU A 233 13.05 -8.06 -13.32
C LEU A 233 11.78 -8.31 -14.11
N ARG A 234 10.62 -7.89 -13.61
CA ARG A 234 9.35 -7.99 -14.35
C ARG A 234 9.38 -7.15 -15.62
N ALA A 235 9.90 -5.93 -15.53
CA ALA A 235 10.07 -5.06 -16.68
C ALA A 235 11.05 -5.67 -17.70
N ALA A 236 12.23 -6.13 -17.25
CA ALA A 236 13.22 -6.78 -18.11
C ALA A 236 12.63 -8.00 -18.83
N ASN A 237 11.87 -8.85 -18.13
CA ASN A 237 11.22 -10.02 -18.75
C ASN A 237 10.20 -9.61 -19.80
N ARG A 238 9.41 -8.56 -19.56
CA ARG A 238 8.46 -8.06 -20.56
C ARG A 238 9.16 -7.47 -21.77
N PHE A 239 10.20 -6.66 -21.56
CA PHE A 239 10.98 -6.11 -22.67
C PHE A 239 11.73 -7.20 -23.42
N HIS A 240 12.24 -8.24 -22.74
CA HIS A 240 12.85 -9.39 -23.38
C HIS A 240 11.86 -10.15 -24.29
N ALA A 241 10.57 -10.22 -23.91
CA ALA A 241 9.55 -10.85 -24.72
C ALA A 241 9.30 -10.11 -26.05
N CYS A 242 9.67 -8.81 -26.14
CA CYS A 242 9.61 -8.04 -27.39
C CYS A 242 10.76 -8.38 -28.35
N LEU A 243 11.76 -9.14 -27.91
CA LEU A 243 12.84 -9.66 -28.77
C LEU A 243 12.39 -10.98 -29.39
N LYS A 244 12.08 -10.98 -30.66
CA LYS A 244 11.65 -12.17 -31.42
C LYS A 244 12.75 -12.63 -32.39
N ASP A 245 12.68 -13.85 -32.89
CA ASP A 245 13.68 -14.48 -33.79
C ASP A 245 13.99 -13.72 -35.09
N GLY A 246 13.40 -12.59 -35.33
CA GLY A 246 13.65 -11.71 -36.47
C GLY A 246 14.10 -10.29 -36.14
N GLY A 247 14.20 -9.97 -34.86
CA GLY A 247 14.57 -8.63 -34.37
C GLY A 247 13.65 -8.11 -33.29
N LEU A 248 13.70 -6.80 -33.05
CA LEU A 248 12.89 -6.11 -32.06
C LEU A 248 11.49 -5.83 -32.59
N ASP A 249 10.45 -6.25 -31.84
CA ASP A 249 9.10 -5.77 -32.04
C ASP A 249 8.98 -4.39 -31.37
N THR A 250 9.23 -3.35 -32.15
CA THR A 250 9.28 -1.96 -31.64
C THR A 250 7.92 -1.52 -31.13
N LEU A 251 6.83 -1.90 -31.80
CA LEU A 251 5.48 -1.54 -31.41
C LEU A 251 5.13 -2.14 -30.04
N GLU A 252 5.38 -3.44 -29.84
CA GLU A 252 5.15 -4.11 -28.57
C GLU A 252 6.02 -3.52 -27.43
N LEU A 253 7.28 -3.19 -27.72
CA LEU A 253 8.17 -2.56 -26.75
C LEU A 253 7.66 -1.19 -26.31
N LEU A 254 7.21 -0.34 -27.24
CA LEU A 254 6.63 0.96 -26.91
C LEU A 254 5.33 0.83 -26.11
N GLU A 255 4.48 -0.16 -26.40
CA GLU A 255 3.27 -0.43 -25.60
C GLU A 255 3.62 -0.91 -24.17
N VAL A 256 4.60 -1.79 -24.01
CA VAL A 256 5.08 -2.21 -22.71
C VAL A 256 5.61 -1.00 -21.93
N LEU A 257 6.44 -0.15 -22.55
CA LEU A 257 6.96 1.07 -21.95
C LEU A 257 5.82 2.01 -21.52
N ARG A 258 4.87 2.28 -22.41
CA ARG A 258 3.70 3.12 -22.14
C ARG A 258 2.93 2.64 -20.90
N GLY A 259 2.78 1.33 -20.75
CA GLY A 259 2.14 0.72 -19.60
C GLY A 259 2.85 0.98 -18.26
N TYR A 260 4.18 1.19 -18.26
CA TYR A 260 4.94 1.55 -17.07
C TYR A 260 4.91 3.05 -16.77
N MET A 261 4.79 3.90 -17.77
CA MET A 261 4.85 5.37 -17.62
C MET A 261 3.53 5.92 -17.08
N LYS A 262 3.32 5.77 -15.77
CA LYS A 262 2.08 6.14 -15.07
C LYS A 262 2.04 7.61 -14.68
N GLY A 263 0.80 8.15 -14.66
CA GLY A 263 0.54 9.49 -14.16
C GLY A 263 0.88 9.65 -12.69
N ARG A 264 1.34 10.84 -12.33
CA ARG A 264 1.83 11.15 -10.99
C ARG A 264 1.44 12.57 -10.56
N ASP A 265 1.40 12.77 -9.26
CA ASP A 265 1.25 14.08 -8.67
C ASP A 265 2.52 14.91 -8.88
N VAL A 266 2.34 16.18 -9.23
CA VAL A 266 3.41 17.16 -9.41
C VAL A 266 3.48 18.00 -8.14
N PRO A 267 4.55 17.88 -7.33
CA PRO A 267 4.67 18.63 -6.08
C PRO A 267 4.98 20.09 -6.34
N HIS A 268 4.68 20.93 -5.35
CA HIS A 268 5.06 22.36 -5.38
C HIS A 268 6.58 22.54 -5.35
N SER A 269 7.26 21.74 -4.55
CA SER A 269 8.72 21.69 -4.49
C SER A 269 9.22 20.24 -4.46
N ASN A 270 10.52 20.04 -4.69
CA ASN A 270 11.17 18.74 -4.55
C ASN A 270 11.64 18.47 -3.10
N SER A 271 11.23 19.31 -2.14
CA SER A 271 11.55 19.11 -0.73
C SER A 271 10.70 17.95 -0.16
N PRO A 272 11.30 16.99 0.57
CA PRO A 272 10.57 15.94 1.24
C PRO A 272 9.60 16.43 2.33
N LEU A 273 9.72 17.71 2.73
CA LEU A 273 8.90 18.36 3.76
C LEU A 273 7.70 19.10 3.16
N ASP A 274 7.63 19.24 1.84
CA ASP A 274 6.56 19.91 1.12
C ASP A 274 5.62 18.86 0.51
N GLU A 275 4.39 18.79 1.01
CA GLU A 275 3.36 17.85 0.58
C GLU A 275 2.35 18.49 -0.39
N ASP A 276 2.51 19.75 -0.72
CA ASP A 276 1.60 20.49 -1.59
C ASP A 276 1.70 19.99 -3.04
N ILE A 277 0.55 19.64 -3.61
CA ILE A 277 0.43 19.14 -4.98
C ILE A 277 -0.16 20.26 -5.85
N VAL A 278 0.60 20.70 -6.83
CA VAL A 278 0.17 21.78 -7.75
C VAL A 278 -0.60 21.26 -8.96
N ASN A 279 -0.28 20.08 -9.43
CA ASN A 279 -0.97 19.42 -10.55
C ASN A 279 -0.83 17.88 -10.46
N ARG A 280 -1.45 17.20 -11.40
CA ARG A 280 -1.30 15.77 -11.63
C ARG A 280 -1.15 15.50 -13.11
N LEU A 281 -0.22 14.61 -13.47
CA LEU A 281 -0.06 14.09 -14.83
C LEU A 281 -1.02 12.93 -15.08
N SER A 282 -1.55 12.85 -16.28
CA SER A 282 -2.20 11.64 -16.78
C SER A 282 -1.22 10.47 -16.87
N ASP A 283 -1.70 9.25 -17.04
CA ASP A 283 -0.89 8.16 -17.58
C ASP A 283 -0.33 8.59 -18.94
N CYS A 284 0.79 8.01 -19.37
CA CYS A 284 1.34 8.28 -20.69
C CYS A 284 0.32 7.91 -21.77
N GLU A 285 -0.17 8.93 -22.49
CA GLU A 285 -1.23 8.77 -23.49
C GLU A 285 -0.70 8.14 -24.78
N ALA A 286 0.51 8.54 -25.18
CA ALA A 286 1.16 8.01 -26.38
C ALA A 286 2.68 8.06 -26.27
N ILE A 287 3.34 7.17 -27.02
CA ILE A 287 4.78 7.20 -27.26
C ILE A 287 5.02 7.11 -28.74
N CYS A 288 5.76 8.08 -29.30
CA CYS A 288 6.14 8.09 -30.70
C CYS A 288 7.68 8.04 -30.80
N LEU A 289 8.18 7.22 -31.73
CA LEU A 289 9.58 7.04 -32.01
C LEU A 289 9.89 7.53 -33.44
N TYR A 290 10.83 8.43 -33.54
CA TYR A 290 11.28 8.98 -34.82
C TYR A 290 12.72 8.56 -35.09
N LYS A 291 13.03 8.32 -36.37
CA LYS A 291 14.36 7.97 -36.84
C LYS A 291 14.84 8.97 -37.88
N ARG A 292 16.12 9.32 -37.77
CA ARG A 292 16.76 10.15 -38.78
C ARG A 292 16.83 9.43 -40.16
N ASP A 293 16.38 10.12 -41.17
CA ASP A 293 16.55 9.74 -42.60
C ASP A 293 17.00 10.98 -43.38
N GLN A 294 18.27 11.08 -43.63
CA GLN A 294 18.94 12.25 -44.26
C GLN A 294 18.69 13.54 -43.45
N ASP A 295 17.92 14.49 -44.03
CA ASP A 295 17.59 15.78 -43.40
C ASP A 295 16.23 15.78 -42.68
N TYR A 296 15.62 14.61 -42.54
CA TYR A 296 14.31 14.43 -41.92
C TYR A 296 14.39 13.51 -40.72
N LEU A 297 13.45 13.71 -39.79
CA LEU A 297 13.10 12.79 -38.73
C LEU A 297 11.76 12.18 -39.11
N ARG A 298 11.75 10.89 -39.47
CA ARG A 298 10.56 10.17 -39.89
C ARG A 298 10.03 9.30 -38.74
N LEU A 299 8.69 9.29 -38.63
CA LEU A 299 8.01 8.43 -37.69
C LEU A 299 8.32 6.98 -38.02
N LEU A 300 8.92 6.27 -37.02
CA LEU A 300 9.16 4.84 -37.12
C LEU A 300 7.97 4.05 -36.60
N GLU A 301 7.51 4.42 -35.39
CA GLU A 301 6.36 3.80 -34.71
C GLU A 301 5.70 4.80 -33.75
N CYS A 302 4.40 4.63 -33.52
CA CYS A 302 3.66 5.38 -32.49
C CYS A 302 2.58 4.50 -31.87
N VAL A 303 2.47 4.53 -30.55
CA VAL A 303 1.48 3.77 -29.78
C VAL A 303 0.65 4.71 -28.92
N GLY A 304 -0.60 4.33 -28.63
CA GLY A 304 -1.53 5.12 -27.79
C GLY A 304 -2.32 6.16 -28.57
N ASP A 305 -2.95 7.10 -27.82
CA ASP A 305 -3.87 8.11 -28.39
C ASP A 305 -3.10 9.36 -28.85
N SER A 306 -2.64 9.35 -30.08
CA SER A 306 -1.93 10.47 -30.70
C SER A 306 -2.23 10.52 -32.22
N ASP A 307 -2.23 11.73 -32.74
CA ASP A 307 -2.19 12.00 -34.17
C ASP A 307 -0.79 12.55 -34.51
N PRO A 308 0.20 11.65 -34.75
CA PRO A 308 1.58 12.06 -34.93
C PRO A 308 1.82 12.65 -36.31
N THR A 309 2.68 13.66 -36.38
CA THR A 309 3.24 14.12 -37.67
C THR A 309 4.23 13.09 -38.19
N TYR A 310 4.11 12.68 -39.43
CA TYR A 310 4.90 11.59 -40.01
C TYR A 310 6.36 11.94 -40.25
N GLU A 311 6.67 13.21 -40.51
CA GLU A 311 8.04 13.65 -40.70
C GLU A 311 8.24 15.11 -40.27
N PHE A 312 9.44 15.43 -39.83
CA PHE A 312 9.91 16.77 -39.51
C PHE A 312 11.25 17.03 -40.19
N MET A 313 11.46 18.22 -40.72
CA MET A 313 12.82 18.65 -41.12
C MET A 313 13.66 18.79 -39.84
N ILE A 314 14.92 18.36 -39.87
CA ILE A 314 15.83 18.49 -38.76
C ILE A 314 16.02 19.97 -38.32
N ASN A 315 15.89 20.88 -39.26
CA ASN A 315 16.00 22.33 -39.01
C ASN A 315 14.66 23.01 -38.70
N ASP A 316 13.56 22.25 -38.54
CA ASP A 316 12.28 22.83 -38.16
C ASP A 316 12.35 23.39 -36.70
N GLU A 317 12.21 24.72 -36.56
CA GLU A 317 12.27 25.43 -35.30
C GLU A 317 10.98 25.26 -34.48
N ASN A 318 9.88 24.84 -35.08
CA ASN A 318 8.59 24.64 -34.43
C ASN A 318 8.37 23.19 -33.97
N SER A 319 9.31 22.29 -34.23
CA SER A 319 9.20 20.88 -33.86
C SER A 319 10.02 20.56 -32.62
N TYR A 320 9.37 20.15 -31.54
CA TYR A 320 10.00 19.66 -30.33
C TYR A 320 10.91 18.44 -30.59
N VAL A 321 10.52 17.58 -31.51
CA VAL A 321 11.32 16.42 -31.94
C VAL A 321 12.59 16.84 -32.62
N ALA A 322 12.51 17.81 -33.57
CA ALA A 322 13.67 18.33 -34.27
C ALA A 322 14.59 19.14 -33.34
N GLU A 323 14.04 19.92 -32.45
CA GLU A 323 14.79 20.66 -31.44
C GLU A 323 15.60 19.69 -30.54
N THR A 324 14.97 18.62 -30.04
CA THR A 324 15.66 17.59 -29.25
C THR A 324 16.76 16.89 -30.04
N TYR A 325 16.53 16.61 -31.32
CA TYR A 325 17.53 15.96 -32.16
C TYR A 325 18.79 16.84 -32.37
N ARG A 326 18.61 18.16 -32.53
CA ARG A 326 19.73 19.11 -32.72
C ARG A 326 20.61 19.27 -31.49
N GLN A 327 20.15 18.86 -30.31
CA GLN A 327 20.96 18.92 -29.10
C GLN A 327 22.10 17.89 -29.17
N ASN A 328 23.30 18.31 -28.78
CA ASN A 328 24.50 17.48 -28.85
C ASN A 328 24.62 16.47 -27.69
N ASN A 329 23.64 16.39 -26.80
CA ASN A 329 23.69 15.55 -25.62
C ASN A 329 22.53 14.55 -25.61
N ASP A 330 22.84 13.29 -25.84
CA ASP A 330 21.86 12.17 -25.83
C ASP A 330 21.34 11.84 -24.42
N SER A 331 21.91 12.43 -23.37
CA SER A 331 21.55 12.14 -21.97
C SER A 331 20.48 13.07 -21.42
N VAL A 332 20.06 14.11 -22.18
CA VAL A 332 19.14 15.14 -21.68
C VAL A 332 17.72 14.82 -22.09
N GLU A 333 16.84 14.78 -21.11
CA GLU A 333 15.40 14.78 -21.29
C GLU A 333 14.89 16.23 -21.38
N ASN A 334 14.06 16.53 -22.38
CA ASN A 334 13.46 17.83 -22.58
C ASN A 334 11.95 17.77 -22.34
N ILE A 335 11.43 18.81 -21.70
CA ILE A 335 9.98 18.99 -21.52
C ILE A 335 9.51 20.15 -22.38
N PHE A 336 8.47 19.89 -23.17
CA PHE A 336 7.76 20.89 -23.96
C PHE A 336 6.28 20.85 -23.63
N TYR A 337 5.62 21.99 -23.78
CA TYR A 337 4.18 22.10 -23.55
C TYR A 337 3.51 22.80 -24.72
N ASN A 338 2.47 22.19 -25.23
CA ASN A 338 1.61 22.81 -26.23
C ASN A 338 0.32 23.28 -25.58
N GLU A 339 0.15 24.60 -25.44
CA GLU A 339 -1.02 25.21 -24.78
C GLU A 339 -2.33 24.95 -25.55
N GLU A 340 -2.30 24.94 -26.88
CA GLU A 340 -3.49 24.70 -27.70
C GLU A 340 -4.02 23.27 -27.52
N LYS A 341 -3.10 22.29 -27.54
CA LYS A 341 -3.42 20.86 -27.37
C LYS A 341 -3.51 20.45 -25.88
N LYS A 342 -3.10 21.33 -24.97
CA LYS A 342 -2.97 21.05 -23.52
C LYS A 342 -2.15 19.76 -23.25
N LYS A 343 -1.14 19.52 -24.08
CA LYS A 343 -0.28 18.32 -24.00
C LYS A 343 1.15 18.69 -23.60
N LEU A 344 1.69 17.86 -22.72
CA LEU A 344 3.09 17.90 -22.29
C LEU A 344 3.84 16.78 -23.02
N TYR A 345 4.99 17.11 -23.55
CA TYR A 345 5.87 16.20 -24.27
C TYR A 345 7.19 16.07 -23.53
N LEU A 346 7.55 14.84 -23.21
CA LEU A 346 8.89 14.49 -22.77
C LEU A 346 9.62 13.89 -23.96
N THR A 347 10.73 14.46 -24.35
CA THR A 347 11.52 13.99 -25.50
C THR A 347 12.95 13.67 -25.07
N LYS A 348 13.52 12.61 -25.68
CA LYS A 348 14.92 12.22 -25.47
C LYS A 348 15.52 11.72 -26.78
N LYS A 349 16.76 12.17 -27.06
CA LYS A 349 17.55 11.68 -28.17
C LYS A 349 18.25 10.38 -27.80
N LEU A 350 18.27 9.42 -28.74
CA LEU A 350 18.88 8.12 -28.60
C LEU A 350 19.74 7.82 -29.86
N GLY A 351 20.84 8.53 -30.03
CA GLY A 351 21.65 8.47 -31.25
C GLY A 351 20.88 9.06 -32.47
N ASP A 352 20.57 8.23 -33.45
CA ASP A 352 19.78 8.64 -34.64
C ASP A 352 18.26 8.58 -34.41
N LEU A 353 17.83 8.31 -33.19
CA LEU A 353 16.42 8.24 -32.82
C LEU A 353 16.03 9.39 -31.88
N VAL A 354 14.74 9.73 -31.88
CA VAL A 354 14.11 10.57 -30.86
C VAL A 354 12.84 9.87 -30.38
N ILE A 355 12.76 9.65 -29.09
CA ILE A 355 11.54 9.17 -28.43
C ILE A 355 10.76 10.34 -27.84
N SER A 356 9.44 10.36 -28.01
CA SER A 356 8.54 11.38 -27.47
C SER A 356 7.40 10.73 -26.70
N LEU A 357 7.28 11.04 -25.41
CA LEU A 357 6.21 10.59 -24.53
C LEU A 357 5.21 11.73 -24.32
N HIS A 358 3.93 11.43 -24.43
CA HIS A 358 2.86 12.41 -24.39
C HIS A 358 2.03 12.24 -23.11
N TYR A 359 1.81 13.35 -22.40
CA TYR A 359 1.02 13.41 -21.17
C TYR A 359 0.02 14.54 -21.22
N ARG A 360 -0.95 14.54 -20.30
CA ARG A 360 -1.81 15.69 -20.00
C ARG A 360 -1.61 16.16 -18.57
N LEU A 361 -1.69 17.48 -18.40
CA LEU A 361 -1.86 18.09 -17.08
C LEU A 361 -3.36 18.12 -16.75
N LEU A 362 -3.75 17.55 -15.62
CA LEU A 362 -5.17 17.38 -15.30
C LEU A 362 -5.85 18.64 -14.76
N LYS A 363 -5.06 19.63 -14.25
CA LYS A 363 -5.55 20.98 -13.95
C LYS A 363 -5.34 21.88 -15.16
N GLU A 364 -6.39 22.55 -15.59
CA GLU A 364 -6.47 23.21 -16.90
C GLU A 364 -5.67 24.52 -17.06
N ASP A 365 -5.20 25.15 -15.97
CA ASP A 365 -4.71 26.52 -15.96
C ASP A 365 -3.19 26.65 -16.09
N TRP A 366 -2.55 25.78 -16.87
CA TRP A 366 -1.11 25.83 -17.09
C TRP A 366 -0.74 26.50 -18.40
N SER A 367 0.14 27.50 -18.32
CA SER A 367 0.81 28.12 -19.45
C SER A 367 2.19 27.49 -19.67
N GLU A 368 2.74 27.68 -20.87
CA GLU A 368 4.11 27.26 -21.16
C GLU A 368 5.12 27.81 -20.15
N LYS A 369 5.00 29.09 -19.80
CA LYS A 369 5.84 29.72 -18.77
C LYS A 369 5.75 29.01 -17.41
N ARG A 370 4.55 28.56 -17.03
CA ARG A 370 4.36 27.82 -15.80
C ARG A 370 4.97 26.42 -15.87
N VAL A 371 4.85 25.73 -16.99
CA VAL A 371 5.52 24.44 -17.22
C VAL A 371 7.03 24.60 -17.08
N GLN A 372 7.64 25.62 -17.70
CA GLN A 372 9.06 25.89 -17.58
C GLN A 372 9.49 26.13 -16.11
N SER A 373 8.67 26.86 -15.34
CA SER A 373 8.98 27.12 -13.91
C SER A 373 8.91 25.86 -13.03
N TYR A 374 8.18 24.82 -13.46
CA TYR A 374 8.03 23.55 -12.77
C TYR A 374 8.73 22.37 -13.48
N GLU A 375 9.64 22.65 -14.43
CA GLU A 375 10.31 21.64 -15.23
C GLU A 375 10.95 20.53 -14.40
N LYS A 376 11.67 20.88 -13.32
CA LYS A 376 12.32 19.91 -12.42
C LYS A 376 11.32 18.99 -11.73
N GLN A 377 10.20 19.54 -11.25
CA GLN A 377 9.15 18.79 -10.57
C GLN A 377 8.42 17.87 -11.55
N LEU A 378 8.16 18.34 -12.77
CA LEU A 378 7.57 17.55 -13.85
C LEU A 378 8.50 16.41 -14.27
N LEU A 379 9.80 16.68 -14.47
CA LEU A 379 10.80 15.64 -14.74
C LEU A 379 10.84 14.60 -13.61
N THR A 380 10.86 15.05 -12.36
CA THR A 380 10.86 14.14 -11.20
C THR A 380 9.61 13.26 -11.19
N ALA A 381 8.44 13.83 -11.48
CA ALA A 381 7.18 13.10 -11.50
C ALA A 381 7.13 12.06 -12.63
N ILE A 382 7.54 12.42 -13.85
CA ILE A 382 7.57 11.52 -15.01
C ILE A 382 8.64 10.43 -14.82
N MET A 383 9.84 10.84 -14.39
CA MET A 383 11.01 9.95 -14.28
C MET A 383 11.05 9.13 -12.99
N LYS A 384 9.93 9.02 -12.26
CA LYS A 384 9.84 8.06 -11.14
C LYS A 384 10.09 6.63 -11.60
N GLU A 385 9.71 6.31 -12.84
CA GLU A 385 9.96 5.03 -13.52
C GLU A 385 11.22 5.09 -14.44
N ARG A 386 12.22 5.91 -14.07
CA ARG A 386 13.44 6.15 -14.88
C ARG A 386 14.12 4.86 -15.33
N ARG A 387 14.20 3.86 -14.46
CA ARG A 387 14.89 2.59 -14.78
C ARG A 387 14.23 1.85 -15.95
N GLN A 388 12.91 1.81 -15.98
CA GLN A 388 12.14 1.18 -17.06
C GLN A 388 12.30 1.97 -18.36
N PHE A 389 12.28 3.29 -18.26
CA PHE A 389 12.50 4.16 -19.40
C PHE A 389 13.92 4.03 -19.96
N ASP A 390 14.94 4.13 -19.13
CA ASP A 390 16.35 4.02 -19.56
C ASP A 390 16.62 2.63 -20.14
N PHE A 391 16.10 1.55 -19.56
CA PHE A 391 16.26 0.20 -20.10
C PHE A 391 15.62 0.05 -21.47
N ALA A 392 14.42 0.59 -21.70
CA ALA A 392 13.78 0.60 -23.01
C ALA A 392 14.55 1.47 -24.01
N ALA A 393 15.05 2.64 -23.57
CA ALA A 393 15.87 3.54 -24.38
C ALA A 393 17.19 2.87 -24.82
N ASP A 394 17.85 2.14 -23.95
CA ASP A 394 19.08 1.39 -24.26
C ASP A 394 18.81 0.28 -25.29
N ILE A 395 17.69 -0.46 -25.15
CA ILE A 395 17.30 -1.47 -26.15
C ILE A 395 17.05 -0.82 -27.52
N LEU A 396 16.25 0.26 -27.57
CA LEU A 396 15.96 0.98 -28.80
C LEU A 396 17.24 1.54 -29.43
N GLY A 397 18.06 2.24 -28.64
CA GLY A 397 19.33 2.81 -29.09
C GLY A 397 20.31 1.75 -29.59
N GLY A 398 20.48 0.66 -28.84
CA GLY A 398 21.42 -0.42 -29.17
C GLY A 398 21.03 -1.22 -30.41
N LEU A 399 19.75 -1.57 -30.56
CA LEU A 399 19.28 -2.43 -31.66
C LEU A 399 18.94 -1.69 -32.93
N LEU A 400 18.44 -0.46 -32.85
CA LEU A 400 17.98 0.30 -34.00
C LEU A 400 19.06 1.22 -34.60
N ASN A 401 20.08 1.63 -33.80
CA ASN A 401 21.26 2.36 -34.27
C ASN A 401 22.38 1.41 -34.77
N GLY A 402 22.42 0.15 -34.31
CA GLY A 402 23.50 -0.79 -34.57
C GLY A 402 23.51 -1.53 -35.91
N LYS A 403 22.60 -1.22 -36.83
CA LYS A 403 22.64 -1.74 -38.20
C LYS A 403 23.29 -0.68 -39.12
N LYS A 404 24.62 -0.58 -39.06
CA LYS A 404 25.44 -0.06 -40.17
C LYS A 404 25.92 -1.20 -41.01
#